data_e4037ae9b3b33a30d5cf0064d63d369d
#
_entry.id   e4037ae9b3b33a30d5cf0064d63d369d
#
_cell.length_a   1.000
_cell.length_b   1.000
_cell.length_c   1.000
_cell.angle_alpha   90.00
_cell.angle_beta   90.00
_cell.angle_gamma   90.00
#
_symmetry.space_group_name_H-M   'P 1'
#
loop_
_entity.id
_entity.type
_entity.pdbx_description
1 polymer ?
#
loop_
_entity_poly.entity_id
_entity_poly.type
_entity_poly.pdbx_seq_one_letter_code
_entity_poly.pdbx_strand_id
1 'polypeptide(L)'
;MREGDLTYDDFLQRLNIQDVLIDAGYHLNRRDGLRYPSYVRLDSEGRRIRGDKFIVTQQGKCCFQAQQQKVYNIISFIKAHPQFFAEYRAGMSPDRLVNLVCNRLLNHPIEDRTTRIIQPKRDIRPFDIANYDIHKFNPQDRETQKKFYPYFKSRGIDLYTQYAFHRHFCLATKH
;
A
#
# COMPACT_ATOMS: atom_id res chain seq x y z
N MET A 1 27.01 29.10 -0.48
CA MET A 1 26.99 27.63 -0.31
C MET A 1 28.34 27.26 0.27
N ARG A 2 28.37 26.56 1.40
CA ARG A 2 29.59 26.00 1.94
C ARG A 2 30.01 24.81 1.09
N GLU A 3 31.30 24.66 0.83
CA GLU A 3 31.86 23.49 0.16
C GLU A 3 31.46 22.24 0.98
N GLY A 4 30.62 21.37 0.42
CA GLY A 4 30.07 20.20 1.11
C GLY A 4 28.56 20.19 1.34
N ASP A 5 27.83 21.29 1.03
CA ASP A 5 26.37 21.30 1.11
C ASP A 5 25.79 20.51 -0.07
N LEU A 6 24.95 19.51 0.23
CA LEU A 6 24.25 18.70 -0.78
C LEU A 6 23.25 19.57 -1.55
N THR A 7 23.23 19.38 -2.86
CA THR A 7 22.32 20.07 -3.78
C THR A 7 21.00 19.30 -3.93
N TYR A 8 19.99 19.92 -4.56
CA TYR A 8 18.74 19.24 -4.89
C TYR A 8 18.96 18.06 -5.84
N ASP A 9 19.92 18.14 -6.74
CA ASP A 9 20.26 17.05 -7.65
C ASP A 9 20.85 15.86 -6.88
N ASP A 10 21.67 16.11 -5.85
CA ASP A 10 22.19 15.06 -4.99
C ASP A 10 21.04 14.33 -4.25
N PHE A 11 20.06 15.07 -3.75
CA PHE A 11 18.88 14.48 -3.11
C PHE A 11 18.07 13.62 -4.09
N LEU A 12 17.83 14.12 -5.30
CA LEU A 12 17.08 13.39 -6.33
C LEU A 12 17.81 12.13 -6.81
N GLN A 13 19.14 12.14 -6.82
CA GLN A 13 19.94 10.97 -7.20
C GLN A 13 19.98 9.91 -6.10
N ARG A 14 20.19 10.33 -4.84
CA ARG A 14 20.51 9.45 -3.72
C ARG A 14 19.28 8.91 -2.97
N LEU A 15 18.15 9.64 -2.98
CA LEU A 15 16.92 9.25 -2.29
C LEU A 15 15.91 8.65 -3.25
N ASN A 16 15.03 7.81 -2.69
CA ASN A 16 13.82 7.31 -3.35
C ASN A 16 12.59 8.01 -2.78
N ILE A 17 11.60 8.28 -3.63
CA ILE A 17 10.33 8.87 -3.20
C ILE A 17 9.59 7.97 -2.19
N GLN A 18 9.85 6.65 -2.22
CA GLN A 18 9.29 5.69 -1.28
C GLN A 18 9.70 5.99 0.16
N ASP A 19 10.97 6.34 0.38
CA ASP A 19 11.49 6.67 1.71
C ASP A 19 10.82 7.93 2.25
N VAL A 20 10.63 8.92 1.39
CA VAL A 20 9.94 10.16 1.73
C VAL A 20 8.46 9.92 2.05
N LEU A 21 7.78 9.06 1.28
CA LEU A 21 6.40 8.68 1.54
C LEU A 21 6.25 7.94 2.88
N ILE A 22 7.15 7.00 3.17
CA ILE A 22 7.16 6.27 4.45
C ILE A 22 7.39 7.23 5.61
N ASP A 23 8.33 8.14 5.48
CA ASP A 23 8.61 9.15 6.49
C ASP A 23 7.42 10.11 6.73
N ALA A 24 6.69 10.44 5.67
CA ALA A 24 5.46 11.21 5.72
C ALA A 24 4.24 10.42 6.30
N GLY A 25 4.46 9.19 6.77
CA GLY A 25 3.43 8.34 7.39
C GLY A 25 2.57 7.54 6.41
N TYR A 26 3.03 7.35 5.17
CA TYR A 26 2.37 6.47 4.22
C TYR A 26 2.87 5.03 4.34
N HIS A 27 1.98 4.09 4.07
CA HIS A 27 2.25 2.65 4.13
C HIS A 27 2.07 2.01 2.76
N LEU A 28 2.93 1.04 2.44
CA LEU A 28 2.82 0.28 1.20
C LEU A 28 1.48 -0.44 1.13
N ASN A 29 0.74 -0.19 0.06
CA ASN A 29 -0.53 -0.85 -0.21
C ASN A 29 -0.32 -2.14 -1.00
N ARG A 30 -0.18 -3.27 -0.32
CA ARG A 30 0.05 -4.58 -0.94
C ARG A 30 -1.10 -5.10 -1.83
N ARG A 31 -2.28 -4.48 -1.77
CA ARG A 31 -3.44 -4.93 -2.57
C ARG A 31 -3.38 -4.52 -4.04
N ASP A 32 -2.56 -3.52 -4.38
CA ASP A 32 -2.52 -2.95 -5.73
C ASP A 32 -1.45 -3.56 -6.64
N GLY A 33 -0.73 -4.58 -6.19
CA GLY A 33 0.38 -5.20 -6.92
C GLY A 33 1.69 -4.42 -6.81
N LEU A 34 2.78 -5.01 -7.32
CA LEU A 34 4.13 -4.49 -7.12
C LEU A 34 4.71 -3.77 -8.35
N ARG A 35 4.10 -3.88 -9.53
CA ARG A 35 4.65 -3.24 -10.75
C ARG A 35 4.70 -1.71 -10.61
N TYR A 36 3.66 -1.14 -9.98
CA TYR A 36 3.59 0.26 -9.61
C TYR A 36 3.16 0.32 -8.15
N PRO A 37 4.10 0.23 -7.20
CA PRO A 37 3.76 0.22 -5.78
C PRO A 37 3.00 1.49 -5.42
N SER A 38 1.93 1.33 -4.66
CA SER A 38 1.15 2.43 -4.16
C SER A 38 1.26 2.57 -2.65
N TYR A 39 1.17 3.78 -2.18
CA TYR A 39 1.27 4.15 -0.77
C TYR A 39 0.00 4.86 -0.32
N VAL A 40 -0.49 4.52 0.86
CA VAL A 40 -1.73 5.03 1.44
C VAL A 40 -1.51 5.42 2.88
N ARG A 41 -2.27 6.38 3.38
CA ARG A 41 -2.35 6.67 4.82
C ARG A 41 -3.47 5.87 5.45
N LEU A 42 -3.27 5.55 6.72
CA LEU A 42 -4.23 4.84 7.55
C LEU A 42 -4.75 5.79 8.64
N ASP A 43 -6.02 5.66 8.99
CA ASP A 43 -6.60 6.32 10.15
C ASP A 43 -6.20 5.60 11.46
N SER A 44 -6.67 6.10 12.59
CA SER A 44 -6.43 5.52 13.92
C SER A 44 -6.95 4.09 14.08
N GLU A 45 -7.89 3.67 13.23
CA GLU A 45 -8.45 2.32 13.22
C GLU A 45 -7.76 1.39 12.19
N GLY A 46 -6.71 1.88 11.53
CA GLY A 46 -5.97 1.13 10.50
C GLY A 46 -6.72 1.03 9.17
N ARG A 47 -7.76 1.83 8.93
CA ARG A 47 -8.49 1.90 7.67
C ARG A 47 -7.82 2.91 6.75
N ARG A 48 -7.90 2.67 5.43
CA ARG A 48 -7.35 3.60 4.44
C ARG A 48 -8.13 4.91 4.41
N ILE A 49 -7.42 6.00 4.46
CA ILE A 49 -7.98 7.32 4.20
C ILE A 49 -8.29 7.40 2.70
N ARG A 50 -9.57 7.64 2.37
CA ARG A 50 -10.00 7.76 0.97
C ARG A 50 -9.34 8.97 0.33
N GLY A 51 -8.83 8.77 -0.88
CA GLY A 51 -8.26 9.87 -1.65
C GLY A 51 -6.80 10.18 -1.38
N ASP A 52 -6.24 9.63 -0.35
CA ASP A 52 -4.85 9.85 0.03
C ASP A 52 -3.99 8.64 -0.40
N LYS A 53 -3.78 8.56 -1.74
CA LYS A 53 -3.03 7.48 -2.38
C LYS A 53 -2.03 8.03 -3.38
N PHE A 54 -0.79 7.60 -3.25
CA PHE A 54 0.29 7.88 -4.20
C PHE A 54 0.76 6.60 -4.88
N ILE A 55 0.95 6.65 -6.20
CA ILE A 55 1.50 5.56 -7.00
C ILE A 55 2.93 5.92 -7.37
N VAL A 56 3.88 5.07 -7.02
CA VAL A 56 5.30 5.32 -7.31
C VAL A 56 5.61 4.97 -8.76
N THR A 57 6.31 5.87 -9.44
CA THR A 57 6.67 5.77 -10.86
C THR A 57 8.15 6.07 -11.07
N GLN A 58 8.63 5.93 -12.31
CA GLN A 58 10.00 6.27 -12.69
C GLN A 58 11.06 5.65 -11.75
N GLN A 59 10.94 4.36 -11.49
CA GLN A 59 11.90 3.62 -10.68
C GLN A 59 12.12 4.21 -9.27
N GLY A 60 11.08 4.77 -8.67
CA GLY A 60 11.16 5.35 -7.33
C GLY A 60 11.56 6.83 -7.30
N LYS A 61 11.65 7.52 -8.42
CA LYS A 61 12.02 8.95 -8.45
C LYS A 61 10.83 9.89 -8.34
N CYS A 62 9.63 9.43 -8.73
CA CYS A 62 8.41 10.22 -8.68
C CYS A 62 7.25 9.43 -8.09
N CYS A 63 6.24 10.14 -7.60
CA CYS A 63 4.94 9.58 -7.27
C CYS A 63 3.82 10.38 -7.93
N PHE A 64 2.75 9.69 -8.26
CA PHE A 64 1.55 10.22 -8.90
C PHE A 64 0.35 10.14 -7.96
N GLN A 65 -0.33 11.27 -7.76
CA GLN A 65 -1.58 11.33 -7.02
C GLN A 65 -2.76 11.35 -8.01
N ALA A 66 -3.46 10.23 -8.12
CA ALA A 66 -4.48 10.03 -9.14
C ALA A 66 -5.65 11.02 -9.04
N GLN A 67 -6.10 11.36 -7.82
CA GLN A 67 -7.23 12.27 -7.62
C GLN A 67 -6.94 13.71 -8.06
N GLN A 68 -5.74 14.19 -7.83
CA GLN A 68 -5.34 15.55 -8.19
C GLN A 68 -4.64 15.60 -9.55
N GLN A 69 -4.41 14.45 -10.20
CA GLN A 69 -3.65 14.33 -11.44
C GLN A 69 -2.27 15.02 -11.38
N LYS A 70 -1.63 14.96 -10.21
CA LYS A 70 -0.34 15.60 -9.97
C LYS A 70 0.77 14.57 -9.83
N VAL A 71 1.93 14.92 -10.42
CA VAL A 71 3.17 14.18 -10.26
C VAL A 71 4.09 14.98 -9.33
N TYR A 72 4.71 14.27 -8.39
CA TYR A 72 5.65 14.86 -7.46
C TYR A 72 6.98 14.10 -7.54
N ASN A 73 8.09 14.83 -7.58
CA ASN A 73 9.39 14.33 -7.18
C ASN A 73 9.58 14.59 -5.66
N ILE A 74 10.70 14.15 -5.12
CA ILE A 74 11.02 14.29 -3.69
C ILE A 74 10.86 15.74 -3.21
N ILE A 75 11.44 16.68 -3.95
CA ILE A 75 11.46 18.11 -3.57
C ILE A 75 10.06 18.70 -3.60
N SER A 76 9.34 18.47 -4.69
CA SER A 76 7.98 19.00 -4.85
C SER A 76 6.98 18.36 -3.89
N PHE A 77 7.18 17.09 -3.53
CA PHE A 77 6.34 16.41 -2.53
C PHE A 77 6.51 17.04 -1.14
N ILE A 78 7.75 17.21 -0.67
CA ILE A 78 8.04 17.83 0.64
C ILE A 78 7.49 19.26 0.70
N LYS A 79 7.67 20.05 -0.36
CA LYS A 79 7.15 21.42 -0.44
C LYS A 79 5.62 21.49 -0.45
N ALA A 80 4.95 20.52 -1.08
CA ALA A 80 3.49 20.47 -1.17
C ALA A 80 2.83 19.96 0.13
N HIS A 81 3.54 19.15 0.92
CA HIS A 81 3.00 18.48 2.10
C HIS A 81 3.86 18.70 3.36
N PRO A 82 4.21 19.94 3.71
CA PRO A 82 5.16 20.24 4.80
C PRO A 82 4.69 19.70 6.15
N GLN A 83 3.38 19.66 6.40
CA GLN A 83 2.77 19.24 7.65
C GLN A 83 3.00 17.76 7.99
N PHE A 84 3.48 16.95 7.06
CA PHE A 84 3.72 15.52 7.29
C PHE A 84 5.11 15.23 7.87
N PHE A 85 5.97 16.23 7.95
CA PHE A 85 7.35 16.07 8.40
C PHE A 85 7.57 16.66 9.79
N ALA A 86 8.28 15.91 10.64
CA ALA A 86 8.54 16.29 12.02
C ALA A 86 9.34 17.60 12.17
N GLU A 87 10.14 17.93 11.16
CA GLU A 87 10.97 19.14 11.12
C GLU A 87 10.17 20.40 10.82
N TYR A 88 8.95 20.27 10.31
CA TYR A 88 8.15 21.43 9.94
C TYR A 88 7.83 22.32 11.12
N ARG A 89 8.01 23.62 10.93
CA ARG A 89 7.59 24.70 11.86
C ARG A 89 6.90 25.79 11.05
N ALA A 90 5.85 26.36 11.62
CA ALA A 90 5.13 27.48 10.99
C ALA A 90 6.11 28.62 10.68
N GLY A 91 6.07 29.15 9.46
CA GLY A 91 6.96 30.21 8.99
C GLY A 91 8.33 29.72 8.46
N MET A 92 8.59 28.41 8.48
CA MET A 92 9.82 27.86 7.86
C MET A 92 9.74 27.94 6.34
N SER A 93 10.87 28.34 5.69
CA SER A 93 10.93 28.30 4.23
C SER A 93 10.85 26.86 3.71
N PRO A 94 10.16 26.61 2.59
CA PRO A 94 10.05 25.28 2.00
C PRO A 94 11.41 24.64 1.67
N ASP A 95 12.38 25.45 1.22
CA ASP A 95 13.73 24.98 0.87
C ASP A 95 14.49 24.50 2.10
N ARG A 96 14.33 25.19 3.23
CA ARG A 96 14.93 24.77 4.50
C ARG A 96 14.35 23.44 4.96
N LEU A 97 13.04 23.24 4.84
CA LEU A 97 12.39 21.98 5.17
C LEU A 97 12.92 20.84 4.30
N VAL A 98 13.01 21.04 2.98
CA VAL A 98 13.58 20.05 2.05
C VAL A 98 14.97 19.63 2.50
N ASN A 99 15.86 20.62 2.77
CA ASN A 99 17.22 20.31 3.20
C ASN A 99 17.28 19.52 4.52
N LEU A 100 16.45 19.87 5.50
CA LEU A 100 16.41 19.16 6.79
C LEU A 100 15.93 17.72 6.61
N VAL A 101 14.81 17.51 5.92
CA VAL A 101 14.24 16.19 5.69
C VAL A 101 15.18 15.30 4.86
N CYS A 102 15.69 15.81 3.74
CA CYS A 102 16.57 15.04 2.85
C CYS A 102 17.89 14.67 3.51
N ASN A 103 18.53 15.61 4.22
CA ASN A 103 19.77 15.31 4.96
C ASN A 103 19.54 14.27 6.06
N ARG A 104 18.42 14.36 6.80
CA ARG A 104 18.09 13.34 7.80
C ARG A 104 17.90 11.98 7.18
N LEU A 105 17.16 11.89 6.07
CA LEU A 105 16.91 10.62 5.37
C LEU A 105 18.19 9.99 4.80
N LEU A 106 19.14 10.82 4.35
CA LEU A 106 20.43 10.33 3.86
C LEU A 106 21.33 9.82 4.99
N ASN A 107 21.31 10.48 6.15
CA ASN A 107 22.14 10.11 7.31
C ASN A 107 21.52 8.98 8.15
N HIS A 108 20.20 8.81 8.07
CA HIS A 108 19.45 7.79 8.80
C HIS A 108 18.45 7.10 7.84
N PRO A 109 18.94 6.20 6.96
CA PRO A 109 18.09 5.50 6.02
C PRO A 109 17.03 4.68 6.75
N ILE A 110 15.85 4.58 6.12
CA ILE A 110 14.65 3.95 6.70
C ILE A 110 14.68 2.40 6.54
N GLU A 111 15.85 1.81 6.43
CA GLU A 111 15.99 0.37 6.15
C GLU A 111 15.18 -0.54 7.08
N ASP A 112 15.00 -0.14 8.33
CA ASP A 112 14.27 -0.94 9.32
C ASP A 112 12.77 -0.61 9.43
N ARG A 113 12.28 0.46 8.80
CA ARG A 113 10.86 0.83 8.91
C ARG A 113 9.95 0.06 7.97
N THR A 114 10.48 -0.53 6.92
CA THR A 114 9.72 -1.34 5.97
C THR A 114 9.22 -2.67 6.56
N THR A 115 9.86 -3.15 7.61
CA THR A 115 9.48 -4.40 8.32
C THR A 115 8.38 -4.20 9.35
N ARG A 116 8.18 -3.00 9.86
CA ARG A 116 7.02 -2.68 10.69
C ARG A 116 5.84 -2.20 9.86
N ILE A 117 5.38 -3.06 8.97
CA ILE A 117 3.99 -2.99 8.55
C ILE A 117 3.21 -3.36 9.80
N ILE A 118 2.67 -2.34 10.45
CA ILE A 118 1.57 -2.54 11.40
C ILE A 118 0.43 -3.06 10.50
N GLN A 119 0.43 -4.39 10.30
CA GLN A 119 -0.82 -5.00 9.91
C GLN A 119 -1.78 -4.55 11.00
N PRO A 120 -2.89 -3.84 10.65
CA PRO A 120 -3.92 -3.64 11.64
C PRO A 120 -4.12 -5.04 12.22
N LYS A 121 -4.02 -5.18 13.54
CA LYS A 121 -4.44 -6.39 14.21
C LYS A 121 -5.86 -6.61 13.75
N ARG A 122 -6.01 -7.31 12.62
CA ARG A 122 -7.26 -8.02 12.42
C ARG A 122 -7.33 -8.86 13.67
N ASP A 123 -8.39 -8.70 14.43
CA ASP A 123 -8.81 -9.75 15.35
C ASP A 123 -8.93 -10.98 14.46
N ILE A 124 -7.82 -11.69 14.35
CA ILE A 124 -7.76 -13.01 13.74
C ILE A 124 -8.40 -13.85 14.82
N ARG A 125 -9.73 -13.79 14.89
CA ARG A 125 -10.47 -14.82 15.58
C ARG A 125 -10.02 -16.12 14.95
N PRO A 126 -9.46 -17.04 15.75
CA PRO A 126 -9.02 -18.30 15.20
C PRO A 126 -10.18 -18.89 14.41
N PHE A 127 -9.88 -19.32 13.16
CA PHE A 127 -10.89 -19.97 12.33
C PHE A 127 -11.28 -21.25 13.06
N ASP A 128 -12.50 -21.27 13.58
CA ASP A 128 -13.07 -22.47 14.21
C ASP A 128 -14.04 -23.08 13.21
N ILE A 129 -13.69 -24.26 12.72
CA ILE A 129 -14.46 -25.02 11.75
C ILE A 129 -15.85 -25.38 12.28
N ALA A 130 -16.01 -25.50 13.62
CA ALA A 130 -17.28 -25.80 14.25
C ALA A 130 -18.35 -24.72 14.06
N ASN A 131 -17.95 -23.50 13.70
CA ASN A 131 -18.85 -22.38 13.42
C ASN A 131 -19.32 -22.32 11.96
N TYR A 132 -19.04 -23.36 11.16
CA TYR A 132 -19.34 -23.36 9.72
C TYR A 132 -19.94 -24.68 9.28
N ASP A 133 -21.02 -24.59 8.47
CA ASP A 133 -21.51 -25.71 7.66
C ASP A 133 -20.64 -25.88 6.43
N ILE A 134 -20.03 -27.04 6.28
CA ILE A 134 -19.12 -27.33 5.17
C ILE A 134 -19.84 -28.17 4.11
N HIS A 135 -19.96 -27.59 2.92
CA HIS A 135 -20.51 -28.26 1.74
C HIS A 135 -19.40 -28.58 0.75
N LYS A 136 -19.24 -29.86 0.41
CA LYS A 136 -18.34 -30.29 -0.66
C LYS A 136 -18.96 -29.97 -2.02
N PHE A 137 -18.13 -29.53 -2.95
CA PHE A 137 -18.60 -29.32 -4.33
C PHE A 137 -18.90 -30.65 -4.99
N ASN A 138 -20.13 -30.82 -5.46
CA ASN A 138 -20.56 -31.94 -6.30
C ASN A 138 -20.94 -31.42 -7.70
N PRO A 139 -20.18 -31.75 -8.76
CA PRO A 139 -20.44 -31.26 -10.10
C PRO A 139 -21.74 -31.81 -10.72
N GLN A 140 -22.33 -32.87 -10.15
CA GLN A 140 -23.60 -33.46 -10.61
C GLN A 140 -24.80 -32.91 -9.85
N ASP A 141 -24.59 -32.18 -8.76
CA ASP A 141 -25.65 -31.61 -7.95
C ASP A 141 -25.90 -30.14 -8.28
N ARG A 142 -27.10 -29.84 -8.75
CA ARG A 142 -27.53 -28.49 -9.13
C ARG A 142 -27.49 -27.49 -7.96
N GLU A 143 -27.84 -27.93 -6.76
CA GLU A 143 -27.84 -27.05 -5.58
C GLU A 143 -26.42 -26.64 -5.18
N THR A 144 -25.50 -27.59 -5.24
CA THR A 144 -24.07 -27.30 -5.04
C THR A 144 -23.53 -26.36 -6.12
N GLN A 145 -23.87 -26.58 -7.38
CA GLN A 145 -23.48 -25.71 -8.49
C GLN A 145 -23.99 -24.26 -8.32
N LYS A 146 -25.24 -24.07 -7.89
CA LYS A 146 -25.81 -22.73 -7.65
C LYS A 146 -25.02 -21.94 -6.60
N LYS A 147 -24.46 -22.61 -5.60
CA LYS A 147 -23.66 -21.97 -4.56
C LYS A 147 -22.26 -21.60 -5.04
N PHE A 148 -21.60 -22.47 -5.79
CA PHE A 148 -20.20 -22.30 -6.20
C PHE A 148 -20.03 -21.52 -7.50
N TYR A 149 -20.90 -21.75 -8.48
CA TYR A 149 -20.74 -21.17 -9.82
C TYR A 149 -20.65 -19.64 -9.85
N PRO A 150 -21.54 -18.86 -9.19
CA PRO A 150 -21.44 -17.40 -9.20
C PRO A 150 -20.14 -16.90 -8.61
N TYR A 151 -19.67 -17.53 -7.54
CA TYR A 151 -18.45 -17.17 -6.87
C TYR A 151 -17.22 -17.34 -7.78
N PHE A 152 -17.09 -18.48 -8.43
CA PHE A 152 -15.97 -18.74 -9.33
C PHE A 152 -16.07 -17.95 -10.63
N LYS A 153 -17.25 -17.79 -11.19
CA LYS A 153 -17.49 -16.96 -12.37
C LYS A 153 -17.08 -15.49 -12.14
N SER A 154 -17.40 -14.93 -10.99
CA SER A 154 -17.00 -13.57 -10.64
C SER A 154 -15.47 -13.35 -10.56
N ARG A 155 -14.72 -14.44 -10.44
CA ARG A 155 -13.24 -14.46 -10.42
C ARG A 155 -12.63 -14.92 -11.74
N GLY A 156 -13.41 -15.08 -12.80
CA GLY A 156 -12.94 -15.51 -14.11
C GLY A 156 -12.57 -17.00 -14.19
N ILE A 157 -12.99 -17.83 -13.24
CA ILE A 157 -12.73 -19.27 -13.23
C ILE A 157 -13.87 -19.96 -14.01
N ASP A 158 -13.52 -20.58 -15.12
CA ASP A 158 -14.45 -21.26 -16.01
C ASP A 158 -14.95 -22.61 -15.43
N LEU A 159 -16.00 -23.16 -16.04
CA LEU A 159 -16.58 -24.42 -15.61
C LEU A 159 -15.63 -25.61 -15.77
N TYR A 160 -14.81 -25.63 -16.81
CA TYR A 160 -13.85 -26.71 -17.04
C TYR A 160 -12.85 -26.78 -15.90
N THR A 161 -12.29 -25.64 -15.51
CA THR A 161 -11.39 -25.54 -14.38
C THR A 161 -12.08 -25.95 -13.07
N GLN A 162 -13.33 -25.53 -12.86
CA GLN A 162 -14.09 -25.96 -11.68
C GLN A 162 -14.29 -27.48 -11.64
N TYR A 163 -14.61 -28.12 -12.77
CA TYR A 163 -14.74 -29.57 -12.86
C TYR A 163 -13.41 -30.29 -12.61
N ALA A 164 -12.29 -29.78 -13.16
CA ALA A 164 -10.98 -30.39 -12.97
C ALA A 164 -10.56 -30.42 -11.49
N PHE A 165 -10.89 -29.37 -10.75
CA PHE A 165 -10.49 -29.21 -9.34
C PHE A 165 -11.60 -29.41 -8.31
N HIS A 166 -12.79 -29.90 -8.71
CA HIS A 166 -13.96 -29.99 -7.84
C HIS A 166 -13.72 -30.70 -6.51
N ARG A 167 -12.86 -31.69 -6.47
CA ARG A 167 -12.54 -32.48 -5.25
C ARG A 167 -11.85 -31.65 -4.17
N HIS A 168 -11.28 -30.52 -4.54
CA HIS A 168 -10.54 -29.61 -3.63
C HIS A 168 -11.40 -28.44 -3.15
N PHE A 169 -12.65 -28.32 -3.63
CA PHE A 169 -13.49 -27.20 -3.26
C PHE A 169 -14.45 -27.54 -2.13
N CYS A 170 -14.51 -26.66 -1.15
CA CYS A 170 -15.51 -26.66 -0.10
C CYS A 170 -16.09 -25.26 0.06
N LEU A 171 -17.37 -25.17 0.32
CA LEU A 171 -18.04 -23.94 0.72
C LEU A 171 -18.28 -24.00 2.22
N ALA A 172 -17.83 -23.01 2.95
CA ALA A 172 -18.12 -22.85 4.37
C ALA A 172 -19.14 -21.72 4.55
N THR A 173 -20.29 -22.02 5.06
CA THR A 173 -21.32 -21.04 5.43
C THR A 173 -21.31 -20.89 6.93
N LYS A 174 -21.13 -19.66 7.41
CA LYS A 174 -21.13 -19.38 8.85
C LYS A 174 -22.56 -19.43 9.37
N HIS A 175 -22.75 -20.08 10.54
CA HIS A 175 -24.01 -20.06 11.29
C HIS A 175 -24.39 -18.65 11.73
#